data_4b6c7fdc4c4c7d02161797e732899c92
#
_entry.id   4b6c7fdc4c4c7d02161797e732899c92
#
_cell.length_a   1.000
_cell.length_b   1.000
_cell.length_c   1.000
_cell.angle_alpha   90.00
_cell.angle_beta   90.00
_cell.angle_gamma   90.00
#
_symmetry.space_group_name_H-M   'P 1'
#
loop_
_entity.id
_entity.type
_entity.pdbx_description
1 polymer ?
#
loop_
_entity_poly.entity_id
_entity_poly.type
_entity_poly.pdbx_seq_one_letter_code
_entity_poly.pdbx_strand_id
1 'polypeptide(L)'
;MDAKFERRFKSFCNSLDALAEARQRDLTDSFVLSGTGAKFSITFDLSWKVMKDILVQYYSITGFVTGSPREVLRESFKAKLISDDVWMDMLKVRNELAHDYDCEVVRTHCNTIVEKYIDLFYDFKNCLLYTSDAADEAR
;
A
#
# COMPACT_ATOMS: atom_id res chain seq x y z
N MET A 1 20.86 -0.73 1.30
CA MET A 1 19.66 -1.37 0.72
C MET A 1 19.96 -1.85 -0.69
N ASP A 2 19.32 -2.93 -1.07
CA ASP A 2 19.40 -3.51 -2.40
C ASP A 2 18.76 -2.55 -3.43
N ALA A 3 19.36 -2.45 -4.60
CA ALA A 3 18.90 -1.57 -5.68
C ALA A 3 17.46 -1.90 -6.13
N LYS A 4 17.09 -3.19 -6.09
CA LYS A 4 15.74 -3.63 -6.42
C LYS A 4 14.72 -3.10 -5.41
N PHE A 5 15.06 -3.16 -4.11
CA PHE A 5 14.21 -2.61 -3.06
C PHE A 5 14.03 -1.10 -3.23
N GLU A 6 15.12 -0.38 -3.50
CA GLU A 6 15.07 1.06 -3.66
C GLU A 6 14.18 1.49 -4.83
N ARG A 7 14.27 0.78 -5.95
CA ARG A 7 13.41 1.05 -7.12
C ARG A 7 11.94 0.79 -6.81
N ARG A 8 11.64 -0.31 -6.13
CA ARG A 8 10.25 -0.64 -5.76
C ARG A 8 9.69 0.35 -4.76
N PHE A 9 10.48 0.72 -3.76
CA PHE A 9 10.08 1.72 -2.79
C PHE A 9 9.82 3.08 -3.45
N LYS A 10 10.69 3.49 -4.37
CA LYS A 10 10.50 4.73 -5.13
C LYS A 10 9.22 4.67 -5.96
N SER A 11 8.96 3.54 -6.60
CA SER A 11 7.72 3.34 -7.37
C SER A 11 6.48 3.44 -6.47
N PHE A 12 6.55 2.87 -5.27
CA PHE A 12 5.49 2.99 -4.28
C PHE A 12 5.26 4.46 -3.91
N CYS A 13 6.31 5.20 -3.61
CA CYS A 13 6.20 6.62 -3.24
C CYS A 13 5.60 7.45 -4.38
N ASN A 14 6.03 7.22 -5.61
CA ASN A 14 5.50 7.94 -6.77
C ASN A 14 4.02 7.60 -7.00
N SER A 15 3.65 6.34 -6.88
CA SER A 15 2.27 5.89 -7.02
C SER A 15 1.39 6.50 -5.94
N LEU A 16 1.88 6.57 -4.71
CA LEU A 16 1.17 7.16 -3.58
C LEU A 16 0.91 8.65 -3.81
N ASP A 17 1.92 9.39 -4.27
CA ASP A 17 1.76 10.81 -4.55
C ASP A 17 0.72 11.03 -5.66
N ALA A 18 0.71 10.19 -6.69
CA ALA A 18 -0.29 10.25 -7.74
C ALA A 18 -1.69 9.94 -7.21
N LEU A 19 -1.81 8.94 -6.33
CA LEU A 19 -3.09 8.61 -5.69
C LEU A 19 -3.60 9.76 -4.82
N ALA A 20 -2.70 10.43 -4.11
CA ALA A 20 -3.06 11.51 -3.19
C ALA A 20 -3.71 12.70 -3.91
N GLU A 21 -3.48 12.86 -5.22
CA GLU A 21 -4.16 13.89 -6.01
C GLU A 21 -5.68 13.73 -6.01
N ALA A 22 -6.19 12.53 -5.74
CA ALA A 22 -7.63 12.29 -5.64
C ALA A 22 -8.30 13.16 -4.57
N ARG A 23 -7.54 13.58 -3.56
CA ARG A 23 -8.04 14.48 -2.51
C ARG A 23 -8.51 15.84 -3.03
N GLN A 24 -8.03 16.23 -4.21
CA GLN A 24 -8.32 17.52 -4.82
C GLN A 24 -9.18 17.37 -6.07
N ARG A 25 -9.72 16.19 -6.30
CA ARG A 25 -10.54 15.90 -7.47
C ARG A 25 -12.01 15.70 -7.09
N ASP A 26 -12.85 15.78 -8.10
CA ASP A 26 -14.28 15.58 -7.95
C ASP A 26 -14.64 14.10 -7.96
N LEU A 27 -14.96 13.54 -6.80
CA LEU A 27 -15.31 12.12 -6.65
C LEU A 27 -16.72 11.78 -7.14
N THR A 28 -17.41 12.73 -7.80
CA THR A 28 -18.64 12.43 -8.54
C THR A 28 -18.38 12.16 -10.01
N ASP A 29 -17.17 12.46 -10.50
CA ASP A 29 -16.76 12.24 -11.88
C ASP A 29 -16.31 10.79 -12.07
N SER A 30 -16.89 10.10 -13.08
CA SER A 30 -16.63 8.69 -13.31
C SER A 30 -15.17 8.41 -13.70
N PHE A 31 -14.53 9.31 -14.45
CA PHE A 31 -13.11 9.16 -14.76
C PHE A 31 -12.24 9.28 -13.51
N VAL A 32 -12.58 10.19 -12.61
CA VAL A 32 -11.87 10.36 -11.33
C VAL A 32 -12.04 9.11 -10.48
N LEU A 33 -13.24 8.54 -10.42
CA LEU A 33 -13.50 7.32 -9.67
C LEU A 33 -12.68 6.15 -10.22
N SER A 34 -12.70 5.95 -11.55
CA SER A 34 -11.93 4.89 -12.19
C SER A 34 -10.43 5.08 -11.98
N GLY A 35 -9.95 6.31 -12.14
CA GLY A 35 -8.54 6.62 -11.93
C GLY A 35 -8.11 6.42 -10.48
N THR A 36 -8.93 6.83 -9.53
CA THR A 36 -8.65 6.67 -8.10
C THR A 36 -8.56 5.20 -7.73
N GLY A 37 -9.52 4.39 -8.19
CA GLY A 37 -9.52 2.95 -7.94
C GLY A 37 -8.30 2.25 -8.53
N ALA A 38 -7.94 2.59 -9.77
CA ALA A 38 -6.77 2.01 -10.42
C ALA A 38 -5.48 2.39 -9.70
N LYS A 39 -5.32 3.66 -9.34
CA LYS A 39 -4.14 4.14 -8.61
C LYS A 39 -4.03 3.52 -7.22
N PHE A 40 -5.17 3.35 -6.54
CA PHE A 40 -5.19 2.66 -5.25
C PHE A 40 -4.70 1.22 -5.38
N SER A 41 -5.19 0.48 -6.36
CA SER A 41 -4.80 -0.92 -6.57
C SER A 41 -3.30 -1.05 -6.84
N ILE A 42 -2.75 -0.18 -7.68
CA ILE A 42 -1.31 -0.16 -7.97
C ILE A 42 -0.51 0.17 -6.70
N THR A 43 -0.93 1.19 -5.96
CA THR A 43 -0.25 1.62 -4.74
C THR A 43 -0.29 0.52 -3.68
N PHE A 44 -1.43 -0.12 -3.51
CA PHE A 44 -1.57 -1.24 -2.58
C PHE A 44 -0.65 -2.40 -2.97
N ASP A 45 -0.64 -2.78 -4.24
CA ASP A 45 0.20 -3.89 -4.72
C ASP A 45 1.69 -3.59 -4.50
N LEU A 46 2.11 -2.36 -4.75
CA LEU A 46 3.49 -1.95 -4.48
C LEU A 46 3.80 -1.99 -2.98
N SER A 47 2.85 -1.58 -2.14
CA SER A 47 3.06 -1.56 -0.69
C SER A 47 3.31 -2.96 -0.11
N TRP A 48 2.50 -3.96 -0.49
CA TRP A 48 2.70 -5.30 0.07
C TRP A 48 3.97 -5.96 -0.51
N LYS A 49 4.35 -5.62 -1.74
CA LYS A 49 5.61 -6.11 -2.31
C LYS A 49 6.82 -5.50 -1.60
N VAL A 50 6.74 -4.22 -1.22
CA VAL A 50 7.77 -3.59 -0.39
C VAL A 50 7.85 -4.28 0.97
N MET A 51 6.70 -4.59 1.59
CA MET A 51 6.67 -5.35 2.85
C MET A 51 7.36 -6.68 2.70
N LYS A 52 7.09 -7.41 1.63
CA LYS A 52 7.71 -8.70 1.36
C LYS A 52 9.23 -8.57 1.25
N ASP A 53 9.71 -7.58 0.51
CA ASP A 53 11.14 -7.33 0.38
C ASP A 53 11.80 -7.09 1.74
N ILE A 54 11.14 -6.32 2.61
CA ILE A 54 11.64 -6.05 3.96
C ILE A 54 11.68 -7.33 4.80
N LEU A 55 10.60 -8.12 4.77
CA LEU A 55 10.52 -9.36 5.52
C LEU A 55 11.63 -10.34 5.11
N VAL A 56 11.89 -10.44 3.81
CA VAL A 56 12.91 -11.33 3.29
C VAL A 56 14.32 -10.83 3.66
N GLN A 57 14.58 -9.54 3.46
CA GLN A 57 15.94 -8.99 3.58
C GLN A 57 16.33 -8.66 5.02
N TYR A 58 15.41 -8.15 5.82
CA TYR A 58 15.72 -7.66 7.16
C TYR A 58 15.27 -8.59 8.28
N TYR A 59 14.23 -9.39 8.02
CA TYR A 59 13.71 -10.33 9.02
C TYR A 59 14.01 -11.78 8.68
N SER A 60 14.69 -12.02 7.55
CA SER A 60 15.10 -13.36 7.07
C SER A 60 13.93 -14.34 6.95
N ILE A 61 12.74 -13.84 6.66
CA ILE A 61 11.56 -14.66 6.47
C ILE A 61 11.50 -15.11 5.01
N THR A 62 11.81 -16.38 4.75
CA THR A 62 11.89 -16.92 3.39
C THR A 62 10.86 -18.01 3.11
N GLY A 63 10.14 -18.45 4.13
CA GLY A 63 9.22 -19.59 4.03
C GLY A 63 7.79 -19.22 3.68
N PHE A 64 7.56 -18.29 2.75
CA PHE A 64 6.20 -17.98 2.31
C PHE A 64 5.60 -19.18 1.57
N VAL A 65 4.48 -19.69 2.08
CA VAL A 65 3.81 -20.85 1.51
C VAL A 65 3.19 -20.51 0.15
N THR A 66 2.48 -19.38 0.07
CA THR A 66 1.80 -18.95 -1.15
C THR A 66 2.41 -17.68 -1.74
N GLY A 67 3.08 -16.88 -0.93
CA GLY A 67 3.56 -15.55 -1.34
C GLY A 67 2.44 -14.57 -1.66
N SER A 68 1.20 -14.85 -1.22
CA SER A 68 0.04 -14.02 -1.49
C SER A 68 0.08 -12.71 -0.69
N PRO A 69 -0.64 -11.67 -1.13
CA PRO A 69 -0.74 -10.44 -0.34
C PRO A 69 -1.22 -10.69 1.09
N ARG A 70 -2.20 -11.58 1.28
CA ARG A 70 -2.74 -11.90 2.60
C ARG A 70 -1.67 -12.49 3.52
N GLU A 71 -0.88 -13.40 3.02
CA GLU A 71 0.20 -14.02 3.80
C GLU A 71 1.25 -12.99 4.17
N VAL A 72 1.64 -12.13 3.23
CA VAL A 72 2.63 -11.07 3.47
C VAL A 72 2.11 -10.09 4.51
N LEU A 73 0.84 -9.70 4.45
CA LEU A 73 0.25 -8.80 5.46
C LEU A 73 0.28 -9.47 6.84
N ARG A 74 -0.07 -10.74 6.94
CA ARG A 74 -0.04 -11.46 8.22
C ARG A 74 1.37 -11.50 8.83
N GLU A 75 2.37 -11.81 8.01
CA GLU A 75 3.76 -11.82 8.46
C GLU A 75 4.24 -10.42 8.84
N SER A 76 3.77 -9.39 8.13
CA SER A 76 4.09 -8.00 8.45
C SER A 76 3.51 -7.56 9.79
N PHE A 77 2.30 -8.02 10.14
CA PHE A 77 1.73 -7.81 11.47
C PHE A 77 2.56 -8.50 12.55
N LYS A 78 2.94 -9.75 12.34
CA LYS A 78 3.76 -10.51 13.29
C LYS A 78 5.10 -9.83 13.54
N ALA A 79 5.71 -9.28 12.50
CA ALA A 79 6.98 -8.57 12.58
C ALA A 79 6.84 -7.14 13.08
N LYS A 80 5.60 -6.68 13.33
CA LYS A 80 5.30 -5.30 13.77
C LYS A 80 5.71 -4.24 12.74
N LEU A 81 5.81 -4.63 11.49
CA LEU A 81 6.05 -3.71 10.37
C LEU A 81 4.82 -2.86 10.11
N ILE A 82 3.64 -3.44 10.27
CA ILE A 82 2.35 -2.75 10.27
C ILE A 82 1.61 -3.12 11.54
N SER A 83 0.77 -2.21 12.05
CA SER A 83 0.06 -2.42 13.31
C SER A 83 -1.45 -2.27 13.20
N ASP A 84 -1.95 -1.76 12.08
CA ASP A 84 -3.37 -1.49 11.88
C ASP A 84 -3.99 -2.61 11.03
N ASP A 85 -5.04 -3.25 11.55
CA ASP A 85 -5.75 -4.32 10.85
C ASP A 85 -6.54 -3.82 9.64
N VAL A 86 -6.67 -2.53 9.46
CA VAL A 86 -7.27 -1.90 8.28
C VAL A 86 -6.56 -2.31 6.98
N TRP A 87 -5.31 -2.74 7.06
CA TRP A 87 -4.60 -3.27 5.90
C TRP A 87 -5.32 -4.47 5.27
N MET A 88 -5.98 -5.31 6.08
CA MET A 88 -6.80 -6.40 5.56
C MET A 88 -8.06 -5.89 4.86
N ASP A 89 -8.65 -4.79 5.35
CA ASP A 89 -9.77 -4.14 4.67
C ASP A 89 -9.34 -3.56 3.33
N MET A 90 -8.14 -2.99 3.27
CA MET A 90 -7.58 -2.47 2.01
C MET A 90 -7.41 -3.57 0.97
N LEU A 91 -6.95 -4.75 1.40
CA LEU A 91 -6.84 -5.91 0.51
C LEU A 91 -8.21 -6.30 -0.05
N LYS A 92 -9.23 -6.32 0.81
CA LYS A 92 -10.60 -6.64 0.41
C LYS A 92 -11.11 -5.63 -0.62
N VAL A 93 -10.92 -4.34 -0.36
CA VAL A 93 -11.32 -3.27 -1.28
C VAL A 93 -10.61 -3.41 -2.62
N ARG A 94 -9.31 -3.67 -2.59
CA ARG A 94 -8.52 -3.88 -3.82
C ARG A 94 -9.10 -5.03 -4.66
N ASN A 95 -9.48 -6.13 -4.01
CA ASN A 95 -10.07 -7.28 -4.69
C ASN A 95 -11.46 -6.98 -5.24
N GLU A 96 -12.27 -6.24 -4.49
CA GLU A 96 -13.61 -5.84 -4.95
C GLU A 96 -13.52 -4.89 -6.15
N LEU A 97 -12.60 -3.93 -6.13
CA LEU A 97 -12.41 -2.99 -7.24
C LEU A 97 -11.99 -3.69 -8.54
N ALA A 98 -11.35 -4.83 -8.45
CA ALA A 98 -10.94 -5.60 -9.62
C ALA A 98 -12.13 -6.26 -10.36
N HIS A 99 -13.26 -6.45 -9.68
CA HIS A 99 -14.39 -7.23 -10.19
C HIS A 99 -15.70 -6.46 -10.21
N ASP A 100 -15.78 -5.27 -9.64
CA ASP A 100 -17.03 -4.55 -9.48
C ASP A 100 -17.08 -3.33 -10.39
N TYR A 101 -18.15 -3.22 -11.16
CA TYR A 101 -18.41 -2.08 -12.05
C TYR A 101 -19.54 -1.19 -11.55
N ASP A 102 -20.08 -1.44 -10.35
CA ASP A 102 -21.13 -0.62 -9.76
C ASP A 102 -20.54 0.70 -9.28
N CYS A 103 -20.98 1.80 -9.89
CA CYS A 103 -20.49 3.15 -9.60
C CYS A 103 -20.67 3.55 -8.13
N GLU A 104 -21.76 3.10 -7.50
CA GLU A 104 -22.04 3.40 -6.08
C GLU A 104 -21.01 2.74 -5.17
N VAL A 105 -20.69 1.48 -5.42
CA VAL A 105 -19.70 0.73 -4.64
C VAL A 105 -18.32 1.34 -4.85
N VAL A 106 -17.96 1.65 -6.09
CA VAL A 106 -16.67 2.28 -6.42
C VAL A 106 -16.56 3.65 -5.73
N ARG A 107 -17.63 4.46 -5.74
CA ARG A 107 -17.63 5.76 -5.07
C ARG A 107 -17.41 5.61 -3.57
N THR A 108 -18.10 4.67 -2.93
CA THR A 108 -17.93 4.39 -1.51
C THR A 108 -16.50 4.03 -1.19
N HIS A 109 -15.88 3.16 -1.99
CA HIS A 109 -14.49 2.79 -1.82
C HIS A 109 -13.54 3.97 -2.04
N CYS A 110 -13.80 4.80 -3.06
CA CYS A 110 -12.96 5.98 -3.32
C CYS A 110 -13.03 6.98 -2.16
N ASN A 111 -14.19 7.17 -1.56
CA ASN A 111 -14.32 8.01 -0.38
C ASN A 111 -13.46 7.48 0.78
N THR A 112 -13.51 6.19 1.03
CA THR A 112 -12.70 5.56 2.08
C THR A 112 -11.19 5.67 1.79
N ILE A 113 -10.81 5.50 0.52
CA ILE A 113 -9.41 5.65 0.09
C ILE A 113 -8.91 7.05 0.43
N VAL A 114 -9.68 8.07 0.04
CA VAL A 114 -9.29 9.47 0.24
C VAL A 114 -9.28 9.86 1.72
N GLU A 115 -10.27 9.40 2.48
CA GLU A 115 -10.44 9.77 3.89
C GLU A 115 -9.50 9.01 4.83
N LYS A 116 -9.12 7.78 4.48
CA LYS A 116 -8.43 6.89 5.42
C LYS A 116 -7.19 6.22 4.86
N TYR A 117 -7.27 5.58 3.70
CA TYR A 117 -6.21 4.70 3.23
C TYR A 117 -4.97 5.45 2.76
N ILE A 118 -5.12 6.62 2.17
CA ILE A 118 -3.97 7.42 1.74
C ILE A 118 -3.09 7.76 2.95
N ASP A 119 -3.68 8.13 4.06
CA ASP A 119 -2.93 8.44 5.29
C ASP A 119 -2.17 7.22 5.82
N LEU A 120 -2.78 6.03 5.75
CA LEU A 120 -2.11 4.79 6.15
C LEU A 120 -0.90 4.48 5.28
N PHE A 121 -1.00 4.72 3.98
CA PHE A 121 0.14 4.57 3.08
C PHE A 121 1.27 5.55 3.43
N TYR A 122 0.94 6.80 3.73
CA TYR A 122 1.95 7.78 4.13
C TYR A 122 2.57 7.43 5.47
N ASP A 123 1.80 6.92 6.43
CA ASP A 123 2.34 6.44 7.70
C ASP A 123 3.34 5.32 7.49
N PHE A 124 3.02 4.37 6.62
CA PHE A 124 3.93 3.28 6.25
C PHE A 124 5.20 3.81 5.60
N LYS A 125 5.06 4.70 4.62
CA LYS A 125 6.20 5.34 3.95
C LYS A 125 7.11 6.04 4.95
N ASN A 126 6.53 6.84 5.84
CA ASN A 126 7.28 7.62 6.82
C ASN A 126 7.99 6.70 7.83
N CYS A 127 7.35 5.62 8.23
CA CYS A 127 7.96 4.62 9.10
C CYS A 127 9.21 4.01 8.46
N LEU A 128 9.16 3.69 7.17
CA LEU A 128 10.29 3.13 6.44
C LEU A 128 11.44 4.14 6.28
N LEU A 129 11.12 5.40 5.99
CA LEU A 129 12.11 6.47 5.88
C LEU A 129 12.83 6.69 7.20
N TYR A 130 12.08 6.72 8.30
CA TYR A 130 12.64 6.91 9.63
C TYR A 130 13.57 5.73 10.00
N THR A 131 13.15 4.52 9.75
CA THR A 131 13.94 3.31 10.03
C THR A 131 15.23 3.29 9.20
N SER A 132 15.15 3.67 7.92
CA SER A 132 16.30 3.75 7.03
C SER A 132 17.31 4.80 7.51
N ASP A 133 16.84 5.98 7.89
CA ASP A 133 17.69 7.06 8.40
C ASP A 133 18.35 6.65 9.71
N ALA A 134 17.64 6.02 10.63
CA ALA A 134 18.19 5.54 11.88
C ALA A 134 19.26 4.45 11.66
N ALA A 135 19.05 3.56 10.69
CA ALA A 135 20.04 2.55 10.33
C ALA A 135 21.30 3.17 9.73
N ASP A 136 21.16 4.20 8.90
CA ASP A 136 22.29 4.92 8.32
C ASP A 136 23.08 5.69 9.38
N GLU A 137 22.40 6.28 10.34
CA GLU A 137 23.05 6.98 11.46
C GLU A 137 23.80 6.02 12.39
N ALA A 138 23.35 4.78 12.53
CA ALA A 138 23.97 3.77 13.38
C ALA A 138 25.25 3.18 12.79
N ARG A 139 25.56 3.45 11.55
CA ARG A 139 26.79 3.04 10.88
C ARG A 139 27.90 4.03 11.15
#